data_18ab893e890c589a7915963d805555df
#
_entry.id   18ab893e890c589a7915963d805555df
#
_cell.length_a   1.000
_cell.length_b   1.000
_cell.length_c   1.000
_cell.angle_alpha   90.00
_cell.angle_beta   90.00
_cell.angle_gamma   90.00
#
_symmetry.space_group_name_H-M   'P 1'
#
loop_
_entity.id
_entity.type
_entity.pdbx_description
1 polymer ?
#
loop_
_entity_poly.entity_id
_entity_poly.type
_entity_poly.pdbx_seq_one_letter_code
_entity_poly.pdbx_strand_id
1 'polypeptide(L)'
;LFDEDSFFELKPLFAAALVTGFALLEGQVVGVVANQPAVKGGVLFVDSADKAARFIWLCDAFNIPLVYLADVLGFMIGSEVERQGIIRHGAKMITAVAEATVPTVSVIVRKAYGAGLYAMCGPGFGPDACLALPTAKIAVMGPEAAVNAVYFNKIAAIEDEEERTAYVEGLREEY
;
A
#
# COMPACT_ATOMS: atom_id res chain seq x y z
N LEU A 1 16.35 -6.47 -7.71
CA LEU A 1 15.95 -7.25 -6.54
C LEU A 1 15.73 -8.72 -6.91
N PHE A 2 15.13 -9.00 -8.06
CA PHE A 2 14.83 -10.35 -8.55
C PHE A 2 15.82 -10.72 -9.68
N ASP A 3 15.89 -12.02 -9.99
CA ASP A 3 16.70 -12.53 -11.08
C ASP A 3 16.19 -11.94 -12.41
N GLU A 4 17.12 -11.71 -13.34
CA GLU A 4 16.81 -11.06 -14.62
C GLU A 4 15.78 -11.88 -15.41
N ASP A 5 14.81 -11.21 -16.02
CA ASP A 5 13.73 -11.79 -16.83
C ASP A 5 12.87 -12.87 -16.14
N SER A 6 12.93 -12.95 -14.80
CA SER A 6 12.21 -13.99 -14.04
C SER A 6 10.79 -13.62 -13.66
N PHE A 7 10.37 -12.35 -13.80
CA PHE A 7 9.05 -11.91 -13.33
C PHE A 7 7.92 -12.34 -14.26
N PHE A 8 6.97 -13.07 -13.71
CA PHE A 8 5.75 -13.50 -14.39
C PHE A 8 4.51 -12.88 -13.72
N GLU A 9 3.95 -11.82 -14.33
CA GLU A 9 2.79 -11.12 -13.79
C GLU A 9 1.51 -11.91 -13.95
N LEU A 10 0.70 -11.96 -12.89
CA LEU A 10 -0.65 -12.52 -12.90
C LEU A 10 -1.69 -11.41 -12.96
N LYS A 11 -2.67 -11.58 -13.86
CA LYS A 11 -3.81 -10.67 -14.05
C LYS A 11 -3.40 -9.20 -14.30
N PRO A 12 -2.52 -8.90 -15.27
CA PRO A 12 -2.04 -7.55 -15.52
C PRO A 12 -3.16 -6.57 -15.89
N LEU A 13 -4.24 -7.05 -16.50
CA LEU A 13 -5.39 -6.22 -16.91
C LEU A 13 -6.45 -6.04 -15.81
N PHE A 14 -6.32 -6.71 -14.68
CA PHE A 14 -7.25 -6.59 -13.56
C PHE A 14 -6.59 -5.92 -12.37
N ALA A 15 -7.26 -4.90 -11.81
CA ALA A 15 -6.77 -4.16 -10.65
C ALA A 15 -5.31 -3.70 -10.80
N ALA A 16 -5.02 -2.96 -11.87
CA ALA A 16 -3.66 -2.60 -12.26
C ALA A 16 -2.93 -1.68 -11.27
N ALA A 17 -3.63 -1.10 -10.26
CA ALA A 17 -3.01 -0.37 -9.15
C ALA A 17 -2.20 -1.28 -8.21
N LEU A 18 -2.38 -2.60 -8.33
CA LEU A 18 -1.62 -3.61 -7.60
C LEU A 18 -1.09 -4.66 -8.58
N VAL A 19 0.19 -4.93 -8.51
CA VAL A 19 0.88 -5.98 -9.26
C VAL A 19 0.99 -7.22 -8.40
N THR A 20 0.66 -8.39 -8.97
CA THR A 20 0.89 -9.69 -8.34
C THR A 20 1.53 -10.63 -9.36
N GLY A 21 2.49 -11.41 -8.95
CA GLY A 21 3.19 -12.31 -9.85
C GLY A 21 4.23 -13.15 -9.14
N PHE A 22 4.87 -14.02 -9.88
CA PHE A 22 5.99 -14.82 -9.40
C PHE A 22 7.30 -14.27 -9.96
N ALA A 23 8.35 -14.38 -9.18
CA ALA A 23 9.72 -14.07 -9.60
C ALA A 23 10.70 -15.10 -9.03
N LEU A 24 11.90 -15.09 -9.52
CA LEU A 24 13.01 -15.79 -8.89
C LEU A 24 13.85 -14.82 -8.06
N LEU A 25 14.23 -15.26 -6.87
CA LEU A 25 15.18 -14.59 -6.00
C LEU A 25 16.30 -15.58 -5.69
N GLU A 26 17.47 -15.39 -6.30
CA GLU A 26 18.58 -16.35 -6.24
C GLU A 26 18.15 -17.79 -6.64
N GLY A 27 17.35 -17.91 -7.70
CA GLY A 27 16.84 -19.16 -8.22
C GLY A 27 15.65 -19.76 -7.46
N GLN A 28 15.20 -19.15 -6.35
CA GLN A 28 14.04 -19.60 -5.59
C GLN A 28 12.76 -18.83 -6.00
N VAL A 29 11.67 -19.54 -6.19
CA VAL A 29 10.39 -18.92 -6.52
C VAL A 29 9.84 -18.15 -5.33
N VAL A 30 9.47 -16.90 -5.57
CA VAL A 30 8.78 -16.04 -4.60
C VAL A 30 7.52 -15.43 -5.23
N GLY A 31 6.50 -15.22 -4.42
CA GLY A 31 5.32 -14.43 -4.78
C GLY A 31 5.59 -12.94 -4.52
N VAL A 32 5.26 -12.11 -5.48
CA VAL A 32 5.44 -10.65 -5.39
C VAL A 32 4.09 -9.97 -5.30
N VAL A 33 3.91 -9.12 -4.29
CA VAL A 33 2.76 -8.22 -4.13
C VAL A 33 3.31 -6.79 -4.09
N ALA A 34 3.01 -6.00 -5.12
CA ALA A 34 3.59 -4.66 -5.25
C ALA A 34 2.53 -3.61 -5.60
N ASN A 35 2.62 -2.43 -5.00
CA ASN A 35 1.79 -1.31 -5.44
C ASN A 35 2.31 -0.76 -6.78
N GLN A 36 1.40 -0.34 -7.65
CA GLN A 36 1.73 0.33 -8.92
C GLN A 36 1.34 1.81 -8.86
N PRO A 37 2.26 2.68 -8.43
CA PRO A 37 1.93 4.10 -8.22
C PRO A 37 1.63 4.85 -9.53
N ALA A 38 2.05 4.36 -10.69
CA ALA A 38 1.69 4.94 -11.97
C ALA A 38 0.19 4.80 -12.27
N VAL A 39 -0.49 3.86 -11.60
CA VAL A 39 -1.94 3.65 -11.73
C VAL A 39 -2.62 4.10 -10.44
N LYS A 40 -3.40 5.18 -10.51
CA LYS A 40 -4.17 5.73 -9.38
C LYS A 40 -3.33 5.90 -8.09
N GLY A 41 -2.04 6.22 -8.22
CA GLY A 41 -1.15 6.42 -7.08
C GLY A 41 -0.82 5.17 -6.25
N GLY A 42 -1.12 3.96 -6.73
CA GLY A 42 -0.93 2.71 -5.98
C GLY A 42 -1.91 2.52 -4.82
N VAL A 43 -2.99 3.32 -4.77
CA VAL A 43 -4.05 3.22 -3.75
C VAL A 43 -4.77 1.89 -3.86
N LEU A 44 -5.15 1.32 -2.71
CA LEU A 44 -5.87 0.06 -2.66
C LEU A 44 -7.39 0.29 -2.82
N PHE A 45 -7.96 -0.39 -3.80
CA PHE A 45 -9.39 -0.44 -4.10
C PHE A 45 -9.97 -1.82 -3.77
N VAL A 46 -11.26 -1.98 -3.94
CA VAL A 46 -11.99 -3.24 -3.73
C VAL A 46 -11.37 -4.38 -4.55
N ASP A 47 -11.15 -4.13 -5.84
CA ASP A 47 -10.59 -5.09 -6.79
C ASP A 47 -9.13 -5.43 -6.50
N SER A 48 -8.31 -4.44 -6.12
CA SER A 48 -6.91 -4.67 -5.75
C SER A 48 -6.79 -5.44 -4.43
N ALA A 49 -7.66 -5.18 -3.45
CA ALA A 49 -7.73 -5.97 -2.22
C ALA A 49 -8.08 -7.44 -2.49
N ASP A 50 -9.06 -7.69 -3.38
CA ASP A 50 -9.43 -9.05 -3.79
C ASP A 50 -8.32 -9.76 -4.58
N LYS A 51 -7.65 -9.04 -5.48
CA LYS A 51 -6.50 -9.57 -6.24
C LYS A 51 -5.38 -10.01 -5.29
N ALA A 52 -5.03 -9.14 -4.32
CA ALA A 52 -4.01 -9.45 -3.33
C ALA A 52 -4.39 -10.65 -2.46
N ALA A 53 -5.57 -10.63 -1.85
CA ALA A 53 -6.01 -11.72 -0.97
C ALA A 53 -5.96 -13.08 -1.66
N ARG A 54 -6.48 -13.17 -2.88
CA ARG A 54 -6.45 -14.41 -3.68
C ARG A 54 -5.04 -14.88 -3.99
N PHE A 55 -4.14 -13.95 -4.27
CA PHE A 55 -2.75 -14.27 -4.59
C PHE A 55 -1.97 -14.70 -3.34
N ILE A 56 -2.17 -14.02 -2.21
CA ILE A 56 -1.54 -14.37 -0.93
C ILE A 56 -1.96 -15.78 -0.51
N TRP A 57 -3.26 -16.10 -0.54
CA TRP A 57 -3.74 -17.46 -0.24
C TRP A 57 -3.20 -18.51 -1.21
N LEU A 58 -3.02 -18.16 -2.49
CA LEU A 58 -2.38 -19.05 -3.45
C LEU A 58 -0.94 -19.36 -3.04
N CYS A 59 -0.15 -18.34 -2.73
CA CYS A 59 1.23 -18.51 -2.31
C CYS A 59 1.33 -19.32 -1.01
N ASP A 60 0.48 -19.02 -0.04
CA ASP A 60 0.44 -19.77 1.23
C ASP A 60 0.09 -21.23 1.03
N ALA A 61 -0.93 -21.55 0.21
CA ALA A 61 -1.34 -22.91 -0.09
C ALA A 61 -0.26 -23.77 -0.78
N PHE A 62 0.67 -23.13 -1.49
CA PHE A 62 1.75 -23.80 -2.21
C PHE A 62 3.14 -23.60 -1.57
N ASN A 63 3.19 -23.07 -0.35
CA ASN A 63 4.43 -22.80 0.40
C ASN A 63 5.42 -21.90 -0.37
N ILE A 64 4.91 -20.88 -1.06
CA ILE A 64 5.69 -19.92 -1.81
C ILE A 64 5.92 -18.69 -0.93
N PRO A 65 7.17 -18.32 -0.57
CA PRO A 65 7.48 -17.12 0.19
C PRO A 65 6.97 -15.85 -0.49
N LEU A 66 6.59 -14.85 0.29
CA LEU A 66 6.00 -13.60 -0.20
C LEU A 66 6.95 -12.42 -0.03
N VAL A 67 7.08 -11.62 -1.07
CA VAL A 67 7.79 -10.34 -1.05
C VAL A 67 6.79 -9.22 -1.34
N TYR A 68 6.66 -8.29 -0.39
CA TYR A 68 5.82 -7.12 -0.52
C TYR A 68 6.67 -5.90 -0.88
N LEU A 69 6.27 -5.16 -1.92
CA LEU A 69 6.90 -3.90 -2.31
C LEU A 69 5.88 -2.77 -2.10
N ALA A 70 6.00 -2.08 -0.97
CA ALA A 70 5.04 -1.07 -0.57
C ALA A 70 5.39 0.31 -1.14
N ASP A 71 4.46 0.88 -1.90
CA ASP A 71 4.40 2.29 -2.28
C ASP A 71 2.94 2.71 -2.31
N VAL A 72 2.34 2.84 -1.12
CA VAL A 72 0.89 2.93 -0.93
C VAL A 72 0.49 4.16 -0.12
N LEU A 73 -0.51 4.88 -0.62
CA LEU A 73 -1.12 6.01 0.10
C LEU A 73 -2.20 5.57 1.12
N GLY A 74 -2.64 4.32 1.03
CA GLY A 74 -3.71 3.76 1.86
C GLY A 74 -4.77 3.06 1.02
N PHE A 75 -5.90 2.75 1.66
CA PHE A 75 -7.11 2.36 0.95
C PHE A 75 -7.84 3.60 0.42
N MET A 76 -8.53 3.45 -0.71
CA MET A 76 -9.40 4.50 -1.22
C MET A 76 -10.53 4.76 -0.24
N ILE A 77 -10.85 6.03 -0.05
CA ILE A 77 -11.91 6.51 0.82
C ILE A 77 -13.01 7.19 0.00
N GLY A 78 -14.21 7.28 0.56
CA GLY A 78 -15.34 7.98 -0.04
C GLY A 78 -16.56 7.07 -0.23
N SER A 79 -17.72 7.70 -0.35
CA SER A 79 -19.02 7.02 -0.36
C SER A 79 -19.17 5.98 -1.48
N GLU A 80 -18.51 6.19 -2.61
CA GLU A 80 -18.55 5.27 -3.74
C GLU A 80 -17.88 3.93 -3.41
N VAL A 81 -16.63 3.95 -2.93
CA VAL A 81 -15.91 2.73 -2.58
C VAL A 81 -16.46 2.06 -1.31
N GLU A 82 -17.05 2.84 -0.41
CA GLU A 82 -17.74 2.30 0.76
C GLU A 82 -18.99 1.50 0.36
N ARG A 83 -19.79 2.00 -0.60
CA ARG A 83 -20.92 1.25 -1.17
C ARG A 83 -20.49 -0.02 -1.89
N GLN A 84 -19.30 -0.01 -2.51
CA GLN A 84 -18.69 -1.18 -3.12
C GLN A 84 -18.16 -2.20 -2.08
N GLY A 85 -18.09 -1.81 -0.82
CA GLY A 85 -17.68 -2.67 0.29
C GLY A 85 -16.18 -2.70 0.55
N ILE A 86 -15.47 -1.57 0.36
CA ILE A 86 -14.01 -1.48 0.59
C ILE A 86 -13.58 -1.99 1.96
N ILE A 87 -14.38 -1.75 3.01
CA ILE A 87 -14.08 -2.23 4.37
C ILE A 87 -14.03 -3.76 4.40
N ARG A 88 -15.00 -4.43 3.80
CA ARG A 88 -15.07 -5.89 3.77
C ARG A 88 -13.97 -6.52 2.91
N HIS A 89 -13.72 -5.94 1.73
CA HIS A 89 -12.68 -6.44 0.81
C HIS A 89 -11.28 -6.12 1.34
N GLY A 90 -11.09 -4.95 1.95
CA GLY A 90 -9.85 -4.60 2.64
C GLY A 90 -9.57 -5.51 3.83
N ALA A 91 -10.58 -5.82 4.65
CA ALA A 91 -10.47 -6.78 5.73
C ALA A 91 -10.04 -8.17 5.22
N LYS A 92 -10.58 -8.61 4.07
CA LYS A 92 -10.18 -9.87 3.43
C LYS A 92 -8.68 -9.89 3.09
N MET A 93 -8.15 -8.80 2.52
CA MET A 93 -6.72 -8.68 2.23
C MET A 93 -5.88 -8.71 3.51
N ILE A 94 -6.29 -7.96 4.53
CA ILE A 94 -5.60 -7.91 5.83
C ILE A 94 -5.63 -9.29 6.50
N THR A 95 -6.75 -10.00 6.44
CA THR A 95 -6.85 -11.38 6.94
C THR A 95 -5.90 -12.32 6.20
N ALA A 96 -5.84 -12.23 4.86
CA ALA A 96 -4.92 -13.05 4.09
C ALA A 96 -3.45 -12.82 4.48
N VAL A 97 -3.07 -11.55 4.73
CA VAL A 97 -1.72 -11.21 5.21
C VAL A 97 -1.47 -11.76 6.61
N ALA A 98 -2.46 -11.60 7.52
CA ALA A 98 -2.33 -12.02 8.92
C ALA A 98 -2.27 -13.54 9.10
N GLU A 99 -2.94 -14.29 8.23
CA GLU A 99 -3.03 -15.76 8.30
C GLU A 99 -1.96 -16.49 7.48
N ALA A 100 -1.22 -15.77 6.61
CA ALA A 100 -0.16 -16.38 5.81
C ALA A 100 0.92 -16.99 6.72
N THR A 101 1.27 -18.24 6.44
CA THR A 101 2.26 -19.02 7.21
C THR A 101 3.61 -19.14 6.52
N VAL A 102 3.69 -18.72 5.27
CA VAL A 102 4.92 -18.71 4.50
C VAL A 102 5.84 -17.55 4.91
N PRO A 103 7.16 -17.67 4.71
CA PRO A 103 8.09 -16.57 4.95
C PRO A 103 7.67 -15.30 4.21
N THR A 104 7.73 -14.16 4.91
CA THR A 104 7.32 -12.86 4.36
C THR A 104 8.41 -11.81 4.53
N VAL A 105 8.69 -11.08 3.46
CA VAL A 105 9.59 -9.93 3.48
C VAL A 105 8.83 -8.72 2.95
N SER A 106 8.87 -7.61 3.67
CA SER A 106 8.27 -6.35 3.25
C SER A 106 9.34 -5.30 3.00
N VAL A 107 9.26 -4.64 1.85
CA VAL A 107 10.16 -3.53 1.49
C VAL A 107 9.33 -2.28 1.25
N ILE A 108 9.52 -1.26 2.06
CA ILE A 108 8.90 0.04 1.88
C ILE A 108 9.75 0.83 0.88
N VAL A 109 9.24 0.93 -0.34
CA VAL A 109 9.97 1.54 -1.47
C VAL A 109 9.92 3.06 -1.38
N ARG A 110 8.74 3.64 -1.12
CA ARG A 110 8.58 5.09 -1.06
C ARG A 110 7.57 5.53 0.00
N LYS A 111 6.31 5.13 -0.11
CA LYS A 111 5.23 5.55 0.79
C LYS A 111 4.57 4.34 1.44
N ALA A 112 4.22 4.45 2.71
CA ALA A 112 3.43 3.45 3.40
C ALA A 112 2.58 4.13 4.47
N TYR A 113 1.33 4.46 4.12
CA TYR A 113 0.45 5.24 4.97
C TYR A 113 -0.73 4.45 5.50
N GLY A 114 -1.01 4.65 6.80
CA GLY A 114 -2.19 4.15 7.48
C GLY A 114 -2.43 2.64 7.32
N ALA A 115 -3.67 2.27 7.07
CA ALA A 115 -4.06 0.86 6.86
C ALA A 115 -3.42 0.23 5.61
N GLY A 116 -2.92 1.02 4.66
CA GLY A 116 -2.16 0.53 3.51
C GLY A 116 -0.85 -0.14 3.92
N LEU A 117 -0.15 0.40 4.93
CA LEU A 117 1.04 -0.23 5.48
C LEU A 117 0.74 -1.62 6.05
N TYR A 118 -0.38 -1.77 6.76
CA TYR A 118 -0.82 -3.07 7.28
C TYR A 118 -1.15 -4.03 6.14
N ALA A 119 -1.91 -3.59 5.14
CA ALA A 119 -2.29 -4.40 3.99
C ALA A 119 -1.09 -4.88 3.15
N MET A 120 0.01 -4.13 3.17
CA MET A 120 1.27 -4.49 2.52
C MET A 120 2.26 -5.16 3.48
N CYS A 121 1.75 -5.92 4.45
CA CYS A 121 2.54 -6.68 5.41
C CYS A 121 3.56 -5.82 6.18
N GLY A 122 3.11 -4.70 6.72
CA GLY A 122 3.95 -3.84 7.55
C GLY A 122 4.36 -4.47 8.87
N PRO A 123 5.19 -3.77 9.68
CA PRO A 123 5.80 -4.32 10.90
C PRO A 123 4.79 -4.90 11.91
N GLY A 124 3.55 -4.39 11.91
CA GLY A 124 2.48 -4.85 12.80
C GLY A 124 2.04 -6.30 12.58
N PHE A 125 2.34 -6.90 11.43
CA PHE A 125 2.06 -8.31 11.14
C PHE A 125 3.27 -9.24 11.34
N GLY A 126 4.40 -8.69 11.79
CA GLY A 126 5.57 -9.48 12.11
C GLY A 126 6.18 -10.24 10.92
N PRO A 127 6.41 -9.60 9.76
CA PRO A 127 7.14 -10.23 8.68
C PRO A 127 8.53 -10.66 9.15
N ASP A 128 9.14 -11.66 8.51
CA ASP A 128 10.51 -12.10 8.83
C ASP A 128 11.52 -10.97 8.66
N ALA A 129 11.26 -10.06 7.69
CA ALA A 129 12.01 -8.82 7.58
C ALA A 129 11.11 -7.69 7.04
N CYS A 130 11.27 -6.50 7.62
CA CYS A 130 10.68 -5.27 7.12
C CYS A 130 11.79 -4.24 6.89
N LEU A 131 12.02 -3.91 5.63
CA LEU A 131 13.06 -3.00 5.18
C LEU A 131 12.44 -1.71 4.66
N ALA A 132 13.14 -0.59 4.81
CA ALA A 132 12.73 0.69 4.24
C ALA A 132 13.90 1.28 3.45
N LEU A 133 13.62 1.75 2.23
CA LEU A 133 14.62 2.51 1.48
C LEU A 133 14.87 3.87 2.15
N PRO A 134 16.04 4.49 1.96
CA PRO A 134 16.38 5.77 2.61
C PRO A 134 15.39 6.91 2.36
N THR A 135 14.64 6.85 1.26
CA THR A 135 13.62 7.83 0.88
C THR A 135 12.22 7.44 1.30
N ALA A 136 12.05 6.34 2.04
CA ALA A 136 10.76 5.86 2.48
C ALA A 136 10.10 6.82 3.49
N LYS A 137 8.79 7.00 3.32
CA LYS A 137 7.96 7.80 4.23
C LYS A 137 6.88 6.91 4.81
N ILE A 138 6.86 6.82 6.14
CA ILE A 138 5.90 6.02 6.90
C ILE A 138 5.12 6.97 7.81
N ALA A 139 3.81 6.98 7.70
CA ALA A 139 2.95 7.84 8.51
C ALA A 139 1.55 7.24 8.64
N VAL A 140 0.77 7.76 9.60
CA VAL A 140 -0.65 7.41 9.73
C VAL A 140 -1.43 7.92 8.52
N MET A 141 -1.09 9.11 8.02
CA MET A 141 -1.64 9.69 6.78
C MET A 141 -0.60 10.59 6.11
N GLY A 142 -0.78 10.85 4.83
CA GLY A 142 0.11 11.75 4.10
C GLY A 142 0.00 13.21 4.59
N PRO A 143 1.06 14.03 4.41
CA PRO A 143 1.10 15.41 4.90
C PRO A 143 -0.11 16.25 4.47
N GLU A 144 -0.53 16.15 3.22
CA GLU A 144 -1.69 16.89 2.70
C GLU A 144 -3.00 16.55 3.43
N ALA A 145 -3.23 15.24 3.64
CA ALA A 145 -4.42 14.78 4.36
C ALA A 145 -4.36 15.13 5.84
N ALA A 146 -3.18 15.05 6.46
CA ALA A 146 -2.96 15.40 7.85
C ALA A 146 -3.21 16.89 8.11
N VAL A 147 -2.61 17.78 7.30
CA VAL A 147 -2.80 19.24 7.41
C VAL A 147 -4.26 19.59 7.25
N ASN A 148 -4.94 19.03 6.24
CA ASN A 148 -6.36 19.30 6.04
C ASN A 148 -7.24 18.78 7.18
N ALA A 149 -6.94 17.61 7.76
CA ALA A 149 -7.73 17.05 8.85
C ALA A 149 -7.53 17.79 10.16
N VAL A 150 -6.28 18.13 10.52
CA VAL A 150 -5.94 18.77 11.80
C VAL A 150 -6.24 20.28 11.81
N TYR A 151 -5.95 20.95 10.70
CA TYR A 151 -6.02 22.40 10.61
C TYR A 151 -7.23 22.92 9.82
N PHE A 152 -8.20 22.09 9.49
CA PHE A 152 -9.36 22.43 8.68
C PHE A 152 -10.03 23.75 9.08
N ASN A 153 -10.34 23.91 10.36
CA ASN A 153 -11.03 25.11 10.86
C ASN A 153 -10.15 26.36 10.78
N LYS A 154 -8.83 26.20 10.98
CA LYS A 154 -7.89 27.33 10.87
C LYS A 154 -7.71 27.76 9.42
N ILE A 155 -7.56 26.80 8.52
CA ILE A 155 -7.43 27.03 7.08
C ILE A 155 -8.71 27.71 6.53
N ALA A 156 -9.89 27.24 6.96
CA ALA A 156 -11.17 27.78 6.55
C ALA A 156 -11.44 29.22 7.06
N ALA A 157 -10.77 29.62 8.15
CA ALA A 157 -10.89 30.96 8.72
C ALA A 157 -10.02 32.02 8.01
N ILE A 158 -9.09 31.61 7.15
CA ILE A 158 -8.26 32.52 6.36
C ILE A 158 -9.01 32.91 5.09
N GLU A 159 -9.44 34.17 5.00
CA GLU A 159 -10.21 34.67 3.86
C GLU A 159 -9.33 34.94 2.62
N ASP A 160 -8.09 35.40 2.83
CA ASP A 160 -7.16 35.64 1.76
C ASP A 160 -6.57 34.35 1.19
N GLU A 161 -6.63 34.18 -0.12
CA GLU A 161 -6.24 32.96 -0.81
C GLU A 161 -4.72 32.75 -0.84
N GLU A 162 -3.95 33.85 -0.94
CA GLU A 162 -2.49 33.76 -0.95
C GLU A 162 -1.96 33.43 0.45
N GLU A 163 -2.50 34.09 1.48
CA GLU A 163 -2.17 33.81 2.88
C GLU A 163 -2.54 32.38 3.26
N ARG A 164 -3.71 31.91 2.84
CA ARG A 164 -4.17 30.53 3.07
C ARG A 164 -3.25 29.51 2.41
N THR A 165 -2.82 29.76 1.18
CA THR A 165 -1.90 28.87 0.46
C THR A 165 -0.54 28.82 1.15
N ALA A 166 0.03 29.97 1.50
CA ALA A 166 1.31 30.04 2.20
C ALA A 166 1.25 29.34 3.58
N TYR A 167 0.15 29.51 4.31
CA TYR A 167 -0.07 28.83 5.59
C TYR A 167 -0.11 27.31 5.45
N VAL A 168 -0.83 26.80 4.44
CA VAL A 168 -0.93 25.36 4.16
C VAL A 168 0.42 24.79 3.72
N GLU A 169 1.17 25.49 2.89
CA GLU A 169 2.51 25.06 2.46
C GLU A 169 3.49 25.00 3.63
N GLY A 170 3.52 26.01 4.49
CA GLY A 170 4.34 25.99 5.72
C GLY A 170 4.03 24.80 6.63
N LEU A 171 2.75 24.49 6.83
CA LEU A 171 2.35 23.31 7.61
C LEU A 171 2.75 21.97 6.97
N ARG A 172 2.77 21.90 5.63
CA ARG A 172 3.20 20.70 4.91
C ARG A 172 4.70 20.44 5.02
N GLU A 173 5.49 21.48 5.15
CA GLU A 173 6.94 21.37 5.34
C GLU A 173 7.32 20.94 6.76
N GLU A 174 6.52 21.33 7.75
CA GLU A 174 6.72 20.94 9.16
C GLU A 174 6.29 19.50 9.45
N TYR A 175 5.36 18.93 8.66
CA TYR A 175 4.78 17.59 8.87
C TYR A 175 5.59 16.50 8.22
#